data_7c01696a7a1fb1c1347ec2c0a3c2c292
#
_entry.id   7c01696a7a1fb1c1347ec2c0a3c2c292
#
_cell.length_a   1.000
_cell.length_b   1.000
_cell.length_c   1.000
_cell.angle_alpha   90.00
_cell.angle_beta   90.00
_cell.angle_gamma   90.00
#
_symmetry.space_group_name_H-M   'P 1'
#
loop_
_entity.id
_entity.type
_entity.pdbx_description
1 polymer ?
#
loop_
_entity_poly.entity_id
_entity_poly.type
_entity_poly.pdbx_seq_one_letter_code
_entity_poly.pdbx_strand_id
1 'polypeptide(L)'
;MKVNKKQKREIKTKSLKEVNEILKEHKEELYKKYKVKEIGIFGSFVRGEQKKRSDIDILVEFEKIPDLLKFINLERYLSRLLKKKVDLVRKGAIRPELKDIILSEVSYI
;
A
#
# COMPACT_ATOMS: atom_id res chain seq x y z
N MET A 1 -1.34 32.19 6.57
CA MET A 1 -1.32 32.27 5.14
C MET A 1 -0.57 31.17 4.48
N LYS A 2 0.70 31.12 4.71
CA LYS A 2 1.52 30.07 4.13
C LYS A 2 1.07 28.69 4.61
N VAL A 3 0.67 28.63 5.84
CA VAL A 3 0.16 27.40 6.42
C VAL A 3 -1.06 26.90 5.66
N ASN A 4 -1.93 27.81 5.28
CA ASN A 4 -3.14 27.42 4.55
C ASN A 4 -2.81 26.80 3.20
N LYS A 5 -1.81 27.34 2.53
CA LYS A 5 -1.41 26.78 1.25
C LYS A 5 -0.89 25.37 1.39
N LYS A 6 -0.14 25.10 2.46
CA LYS A 6 0.36 23.76 2.72
C LYS A 6 -0.80 22.80 2.98
N GLN A 7 -1.78 23.26 3.73
CA GLN A 7 -2.94 22.45 4.00
C GLN A 7 -3.70 22.09 2.73
N LYS A 8 -3.80 23.03 1.80
CA LYS A 8 -4.43 22.74 0.53
C LYS A 8 -3.69 21.65 -0.23
N ARG A 9 -2.37 21.68 -0.18
CA ARG A 9 -1.60 20.64 -0.86
C ARG A 9 -1.82 19.28 -0.21
N GLU A 10 -2.10 19.25 1.08
CA GLU A 10 -2.31 17.99 1.78
C GLU A 10 -3.56 17.27 1.34
N ILE A 11 -4.52 17.97 0.76
CA ILE A 11 -5.73 17.32 0.27
C ILE A 11 -5.58 16.78 -1.15
N LYS A 12 -4.44 17.02 -1.77
CA LYS A 12 -4.17 16.45 -3.08
C LYS A 12 -3.94 14.96 -2.96
N THR A 13 -4.16 14.29 -4.08
CA THR A 13 -3.90 12.86 -4.15
C THR A 13 -2.43 12.58 -3.86
N LYS A 14 -2.18 11.62 -2.98
CA LYS A 14 -0.84 11.21 -2.63
C LYS A 14 -0.17 10.60 -3.84
N SER A 15 1.12 10.85 -4.03
CA SER A 15 1.85 10.31 -5.16
C SER A 15 2.43 8.94 -4.83
N LEU A 16 2.77 8.18 -5.86
CA LEU A 16 3.44 6.89 -5.69
C LEU A 16 4.73 7.06 -4.89
N LYS A 17 5.48 8.11 -5.19
CA LYS A 17 6.73 8.36 -4.50
C LYS A 17 6.54 8.56 -3.00
N GLU A 18 5.52 9.34 -2.63
CA GLU A 18 5.22 9.56 -1.21
C GLU A 18 4.84 8.27 -0.51
N VAL A 19 4.02 7.45 -1.15
CA VAL A 19 3.61 6.18 -0.57
C VAL A 19 4.82 5.27 -0.41
N ASN A 20 5.67 5.20 -1.43
CA ASN A 20 6.89 4.39 -1.36
C ASN A 20 7.77 4.80 -0.20
N GLU A 21 7.96 6.09 -0.01
CA GLU A 21 8.83 6.59 1.06
C GLU A 21 8.29 6.24 2.44
N ILE A 22 6.98 6.39 2.62
CA ILE A 22 6.37 6.06 3.91
C ILE A 22 6.51 4.57 4.20
N LEU A 23 6.23 3.72 3.23
CA LEU A 23 6.33 2.28 3.42
C LEU A 23 7.77 1.85 3.66
N LYS A 24 8.70 2.49 2.98
CA LYS A 24 10.11 2.19 3.16
C LYS A 24 10.58 2.47 4.58
N GLU A 25 10.11 3.57 5.15
CA GLU A 25 10.45 3.92 6.52
C GLU A 25 9.91 2.93 7.54
N HIS A 26 8.83 2.24 7.21
CA HIS A 26 8.17 1.31 8.13
C HIS A 26 8.42 -0.15 7.79
N LYS A 27 9.33 -0.42 6.86
CA LYS A 27 9.54 -1.77 6.36
C LYS A 27 10.00 -2.73 7.47
N GLU A 28 10.90 -2.27 8.31
CA GLU A 28 11.40 -3.11 9.40
C GLU A 28 10.32 -3.42 10.43
N GLU A 29 9.52 -2.43 10.76
CA GLU A 29 8.41 -2.63 11.68
C GLU A 29 7.38 -3.61 11.11
N LEU A 30 7.10 -3.49 9.81
CA LEU A 30 6.18 -4.40 9.14
C LEU A 30 6.68 -5.84 9.21
N TYR A 31 7.99 -6.03 9.02
CA TYR A 31 8.56 -7.35 9.14
C TYR A 31 8.46 -7.89 10.56
N LYS A 32 8.84 -7.09 11.53
CA LYS A 32 8.86 -7.54 12.92
C LYS A 32 7.47 -7.84 13.46
N LYS A 33 6.52 -6.96 13.14
CA LYS A 33 5.18 -7.03 13.72
C LYS A 33 4.25 -7.97 12.96
N TYR A 34 4.36 -8.00 11.64
CA TYR A 34 3.42 -8.73 10.80
C TYR A 34 4.09 -9.79 9.94
N LYS A 35 5.40 -9.93 10.01
CA LYS A 35 6.17 -10.88 9.20
C LYS A 35 6.03 -10.61 7.72
N VAL A 36 5.94 -9.36 7.35
CA VAL A 36 5.88 -8.96 5.95
C VAL A 36 7.27 -9.14 5.32
N LYS A 37 7.35 -10.02 4.34
CA LYS A 37 8.59 -10.32 3.63
C LYS A 37 8.81 -9.36 2.47
N GLU A 38 7.77 -9.14 1.68
CA GLU A 38 7.81 -8.20 0.56
C GLU A 38 6.53 -7.41 0.53
N ILE A 39 6.62 -6.16 0.11
CA ILE A 39 5.47 -5.29 -0.03
C ILE A 39 5.67 -4.42 -1.25
N GLY A 40 4.60 -4.20 -2.00
CA GLY A 40 4.65 -3.37 -3.20
C GLY A 40 3.32 -2.74 -3.48
N ILE A 41 3.31 -1.82 -4.43
CA ILE A 41 2.12 -1.08 -4.82
C ILE A 41 1.78 -1.46 -6.25
N PHE A 42 0.51 -1.66 -6.53
CA PHE A 42 0.07 -1.92 -7.89
C PHE A 42 -1.21 -1.12 -8.17
N GLY A 43 -1.78 -1.28 -9.33
CA GLY A 43 -3.04 -0.63 -9.66
C GLY A 43 -2.87 0.82 -10.07
N SER A 44 -3.88 1.64 -9.79
CA SER A 44 -3.95 3.00 -10.33
C SER A 44 -2.78 3.88 -9.92
N PHE A 45 -2.25 3.70 -8.71
CA PHE A 45 -1.11 4.52 -8.25
C PHE A 45 0.13 4.27 -9.09
N VAL A 46 0.35 3.03 -9.51
CA VAL A 46 1.51 2.71 -10.34
C VAL A 46 1.31 3.21 -11.75
N ARG A 47 0.08 3.13 -12.28
CA ARG A 47 -0.21 3.59 -13.62
C ARG A 47 -0.33 5.11 -13.75
N GLY A 48 -0.28 5.83 -12.62
CA GLY A 48 -0.46 7.27 -12.65
C GLY A 48 -1.89 7.70 -12.92
N GLU A 49 -2.84 6.82 -12.63
CA GLU A 49 -4.27 7.06 -12.87
C GLU A 49 -5.04 7.35 -11.59
N GLN A 50 -4.34 7.47 -10.48
CA GLN A 50 -5.02 7.65 -9.21
C GLN A 50 -5.75 8.98 -9.15
N LYS A 51 -6.91 8.93 -8.50
CA LYS A 51 -7.74 10.09 -8.25
C LYS A 51 -7.82 10.30 -6.75
N LYS A 52 -8.43 11.42 -6.36
CA LYS A 52 -8.56 11.76 -4.95
C LYS A 52 -9.18 10.64 -4.12
N ARG A 53 -10.10 9.89 -4.69
CA ARG A 53 -10.80 8.81 -3.99
C ARG A 53 -10.27 7.42 -4.30
N SER A 54 -9.17 7.33 -5.04
CA SER A 54 -8.61 6.03 -5.37
C SER A 54 -8.07 5.35 -4.11
N ASP A 55 -8.34 4.05 -3.99
CA ASP A 55 -7.73 3.24 -2.95
C ASP A 55 -6.28 2.95 -3.35
N ILE A 56 -5.47 2.64 -2.36
CA ILE A 56 -4.09 2.22 -2.63
C ILE A 56 -4.07 0.70 -2.63
N ASP A 57 -3.74 0.12 -3.78
CA ASP A 57 -3.64 -1.33 -3.91
C ASP A 57 -2.25 -1.78 -3.51
N ILE A 58 -2.17 -2.58 -2.45
CA ILE A 58 -0.89 -3.03 -1.91
C ILE A 58 -0.82 -4.54 -1.98
N LEU A 59 0.28 -5.03 -2.55
CA LEU A 59 0.58 -6.44 -2.63
C LEU A 59 1.55 -6.78 -1.51
N VAL A 60 1.27 -7.85 -0.78
CA VAL A 60 2.12 -8.25 0.34
C VAL A 60 2.42 -9.74 0.26
N GLU A 61 3.66 -10.08 0.61
CA GLU A 61 4.06 -11.47 0.79
C GLU A 61 4.57 -11.62 2.21
N PHE A 62 4.15 -12.68 2.89
CA PHE A 62 4.52 -12.92 4.28
C PHE A 62 5.54 -14.05 4.39
N GLU A 63 6.45 -13.91 5.35
CA GLU A 63 7.32 -15.00 5.72
C GLU A 63 6.50 -16.09 6.40
N LYS A 64 5.52 -15.67 7.20
CA LYS A 64 4.56 -16.57 7.83
C LYS A 64 3.18 -15.96 7.64
N ILE A 65 2.29 -16.72 7.01
CA ILE A 65 0.94 -16.22 6.71
C ILE A 65 0.19 -15.98 8.02
N PRO A 66 -0.30 -14.76 8.24
CA PRO A 66 -1.06 -14.45 9.47
C PRO A 66 -2.48 -15.00 9.40
N ASP A 67 -3.13 -15.05 10.56
CA ASP A 67 -4.55 -15.34 10.57
C ASP A 67 -5.33 -14.14 10.00
N LEU A 68 -6.63 -14.34 9.79
CA LEU A 68 -7.46 -13.32 9.15
C LEU A 68 -7.51 -12.03 9.96
N LEU A 69 -7.62 -12.14 11.28
CA LEU A 69 -7.71 -10.96 12.12
C LEU A 69 -6.46 -10.12 12.03
N LYS A 70 -5.31 -10.76 12.06
CA LYS A 70 -4.04 -10.05 11.97
C LYS A 70 -3.87 -9.42 10.58
N PHE A 71 -4.32 -10.10 9.54
CA PHE A 71 -4.30 -9.56 8.19
C PHE A 71 -5.15 -8.28 8.10
N ILE A 72 -6.35 -8.32 8.67
CA ILE A 72 -7.22 -7.14 8.69
C ILE A 72 -6.58 -6.01 9.48
N ASN A 73 -5.93 -6.33 10.59
CA ASN A 73 -5.24 -5.32 11.38
C ASN A 73 -4.11 -4.66 10.60
N LEU A 74 -3.39 -5.45 9.80
CA LEU A 74 -2.35 -4.90 8.94
C LEU A 74 -2.94 -3.93 7.92
N GLU A 75 -4.03 -4.33 7.28
CA GLU A 75 -4.69 -3.46 6.31
C GLU A 75 -5.14 -2.15 6.94
N ARG A 76 -5.69 -2.22 8.13
CA ARG A 76 -6.09 -1.01 8.86
C ARG A 76 -4.89 -0.16 9.26
N TYR A 77 -3.83 -0.80 9.69
CA TYR A 77 -2.61 -0.10 10.05
C TYR A 77 -2.07 0.68 8.85
N LEU A 78 -1.99 0.02 7.70
CA LEU A 78 -1.50 0.67 6.48
C LEU A 78 -2.43 1.81 6.05
N SER A 79 -3.73 1.63 6.19
CA SER A 79 -4.67 2.69 5.84
C SER A 79 -4.48 3.93 6.71
N ARG A 80 -4.27 3.74 8.01
CA ARG A 80 -3.99 4.86 8.90
C ARG A 80 -2.66 5.51 8.59
N LEU A 81 -1.66 4.69 8.32
CA LEU A 81 -0.32 5.17 8.02
C LEU A 81 -0.30 6.02 6.76
N LEU A 82 -0.98 5.57 5.73
CA LEU A 82 -0.99 6.24 4.44
C LEU A 82 -2.11 7.27 4.31
N LYS A 83 -2.99 7.33 5.30
CA LYS A 83 -4.13 8.26 5.33
C LYS A 83 -5.01 8.12 4.10
N LYS A 84 -5.16 6.90 3.63
CA LYS A 84 -6.02 6.53 2.53
C LYS A 84 -6.42 5.09 2.70
N LYS A 85 -7.58 4.74 2.16
CA LYS A 85 -8.01 3.35 2.21
C LYS A 85 -7.04 2.48 1.43
N VAL A 86 -6.59 1.42 2.06
CA VAL A 86 -5.69 0.44 1.45
C VAL A 86 -6.48 -0.82 1.15
N ASP A 87 -6.28 -1.33 -0.05
CA ASP A 87 -6.80 -2.63 -0.46
C ASP A 87 -5.61 -3.59 -0.46
N LEU A 88 -5.55 -4.44 0.56
CA LEU A 88 -4.39 -5.31 0.77
C LEU A 88 -4.64 -6.68 0.16
N VAL A 89 -3.72 -7.11 -0.69
CA VAL A 89 -3.82 -8.39 -1.39
C VAL A 89 -2.58 -9.21 -1.06
N ARG A 90 -2.79 -10.46 -0.64
CA ARG A 90 -1.70 -11.37 -0.39
C ARG A 90 -1.28 -12.02 -1.70
N LYS A 91 0.02 -12.01 -1.98
CA LYS A 91 0.55 -12.50 -3.24
C LYS A 91 0.06 -13.91 -3.59
N GLY A 92 0.04 -14.80 -2.61
CA GLY A 92 -0.40 -16.17 -2.85
C GLY A 92 -1.91 -16.34 -3.04
N ALA A 93 -2.68 -15.27 -2.82
CA ALA A 93 -4.14 -15.31 -2.96
C ALA A 93 -4.64 -14.58 -4.19
N ILE A 94 -3.74 -14.13 -5.06
CA ILE A 94 -4.14 -13.48 -6.31
C ILE A 94 -4.84 -14.51 -7.20
N ARG A 95 -5.99 -14.12 -7.76
CA ARG A 95 -6.69 -15.00 -8.69
C ARG A 95 -5.82 -15.23 -9.93
N PRO A 96 -5.79 -16.47 -10.46
CA PRO A 96 -4.89 -16.79 -11.57
C PRO A 96 -5.04 -15.88 -12.79
N GLU A 97 -6.25 -15.45 -13.09
CA GLU A 97 -6.49 -14.61 -14.27
C GLU A 97 -5.92 -13.19 -14.12
N LEU A 98 -5.64 -12.76 -12.89
CA LEU A 98 -5.09 -11.44 -12.63
C LEU A 98 -3.61 -11.44 -12.27
N LYS A 99 -3.05 -12.63 -12.07
CA LYS A 99 -1.70 -12.77 -11.52
C LYS A 99 -0.64 -12.10 -12.39
N ASP A 100 -0.65 -12.40 -13.68
CA ASP A 100 0.37 -11.87 -14.57
C ASP A 100 0.28 -10.35 -14.67
N ILE A 101 -0.94 -9.83 -14.73
CA ILE A 101 -1.14 -8.39 -14.84
C ILE A 101 -0.62 -7.68 -13.59
N ILE A 102 -1.00 -8.18 -12.41
CA ILE A 102 -0.59 -7.54 -11.16
C ILE A 102 0.91 -7.63 -10.97
N LEU A 103 1.50 -8.81 -11.19
CA LEU A 103 2.93 -8.99 -10.97
C LEU A 103 3.77 -8.21 -11.96
N SER A 104 3.24 -7.94 -13.16
CA SER A 104 3.97 -7.17 -14.16
C SER A 104 3.99 -5.67 -13.84
N GLU A 105 3.01 -5.18 -13.08
CA GLU A 105 2.95 -3.74 -12.78
C GLU A 105 3.37 -3.38 -11.36
N VAL A 106 3.54 -4.36 -10.48
CA VAL A 106 3.82 -4.05 -9.07
C VAL A 106 5.17 -3.33 -8.91
N SER A 107 5.15 -2.28 -8.10
CA SER A 107 6.34 -1.54 -7.73
C SER A 107 6.70 -1.93 -6.29
N TYR A 108 7.73 -2.73 -6.14
CA TYR A 108 8.16 -3.20 -4.81
C TYR A 108 8.92 -2.12 -4.06
N ILE A 109 8.78 -2.17 -2.74
CA ILE A 109 9.49 -1.25 -1.84
C ILE A 109 10.90 -1.77 -1.56
#